data_0aa3274c0aabfa8aab8f7f258ee1e147
#
_entry.id   0aa3274c0aabfa8aab8f7f258ee1e147
#
_cell.length_a   1.000
_cell.length_b   1.000
_cell.length_c   1.000
_cell.angle_alpha   90.00
_cell.angle_beta   90.00
_cell.angle_gamma   90.00
#
_symmetry.space_group_name_H-M   'P 1'
#
loop_
_entity.id
_entity.type
_entity.pdbx_description
1 polymer ?
#
loop_
_entity_poly.entity_id
_entity_poly.type
_entity_poly.pdbx_seq_one_letter_code
_entity_poly.pdbx_strand_id
1 'polypeptide(L)'
;GTPIRKRDYELLEFFADNIALAMQQGMLLVSDVSNVLSILFKEMIDGKSYTKNQLAKPFSYYKWHIDDMFQCITIFCRKSDNAIHTATNLTHRLANMFPNSCVFRNEYQIILVLNLTQENMATDRFFAYIGEFLRLGNLKAGVSMQGHDFVNFRYYYRQTQIAHEVGLSEDLQEPIYYFENYAFHYFFRQASQVLLPEMLCAPQLLKLIEYDKKHDTEFTYTLQRYLINERNIKITASELHIHRSTMNYRISRLKELLEIDLEFRESVVSAEFFLYVGFQRIVSELKFSCMSVKDRKRDLYI
;
A
#
# COMPACT_ATOMS: atom_id res chain seq x y z
N GLY A 1 3.79 47.31 30.94
CA GLY A 1 3.44 45.99 31.42
C GLY A 1 3.78 45.84 32.87
N THR A 2 2.84 45.43 33.72
CA THR A 2 3.09 45.09 35.12
C THR A 2 4.05 43.92 35.24
N PRO A 3 5.12 43.99 36.04
CA PRO A 3 6.06 42.89 36.17
C PRO A 3 5.36 41.68 36.81
N ILE A 4 5.65 40.48 36.31
CA ILE A 4 5.15 39.22 36.86
C ILE A 4 5.70 39.06 38.26
N ARG A 5 4.83 38.87 39.26
CA ARG A 5 5.18 38.70 40.68
C ARG A 5 5.39 37.23 40.97
N LYS A 6 6.14 36.92 42.04
CA LYS A 6 6.42 35.54 42.48
C LYS A 6 5.16 34.69 42.62
N ARG A 7 4.06 35.30 43.09
CA ARG A 7 2.73 34.66 43.20
C ARG A 7 2.12 34.27 41.85
N ASP A 8 2.44 35.00 40.79
CA ASP A 8 1.93 34.70 39.42
C ASP A 8 2.65 33.47 38.84
N TYR A 9 3.92 33.26 39.23
CA TYR A 9 4.64 32.02 38.87
C TYR A 9 4.07 30.80 39.58
N GLU A 10 3.78 30.90 40.90
CA GLU A 10 3.15 29.81 41.67
C GLU A 10 1.75 29.45 41.08
N LEU A 11 1.02 30.45 40.61
CA LEU A 11 -0.29 30.26 39.98
C LEU A 11 -0.12 29.59 38.62
N LEU A 12 0.84 29.99 37.80
CA LEU A 12 1.14 29.36 36.50
C LEU A 12 1.62 27.93 36.67
N GLU A 13 2.43 27.64 37.66
CA GLU A 13 2.91 26.30 37.99
C GLU A 13 1.74 25.41 38.42
N PHE A 14 0.87 25.90 39.32
CA PHE A 14 -0.37 25.21 39.71
C PHE A 14 -1.30 24.91 38.51
N PHE A 15 -1.48 25.87 37.59
CA PHE A 15 -2.29 25.65 36.37
C PHE A 15 -1.61 24.65 35.42
N ALA A 16 -0.28 24.73 35.25
CA ALA A 16 0.46 23.80 34.42
C ALA A 16 0.36 22.36 34.93
N ASP A 17 0.50 22.17 36.26
CA ASP A 17 0.36 20.86 36.91
C ASP A 17 -1.06 20.30 36.79
N ASN A 18 -2.08 21.15 36.98
CA ASN A 18 -3.48 20.73 36.81
C ASN A 18 -3.83 20.41 35.34
N ILE A 19 -3.30 21.16 34.38
CA ILE A 19 -3.45 20.89 32.96
C ILE A 19 -2.71 19.57 32.61
N ALA A 20 -1.50 19.38 33.11
CA ALA A 20 -0.74 18.14 32.90
C ALA A 20 -1.48 16.93 33.48
N LEU A 21 -2.03 17.09 34.73
CA LEU A 21 -2.81 16.05 35.38
C LEU A 21 -4.13 15.74 34.62
N ALA A 22 -4.83 16.79 34.17
CA ALA A 22 -6.04 16.63 33.35
C ALA A 22 -5.75 15.99 31.99
N MET A 23 -4.63 16.37 31.36
CA MET A 23 -4.16 15.73 30.12
C MET A 23 -3.77 14.27 30.37
N GLN A 24 -3.13 13.98 31.49
CA GLN A 24 -2.75 12.63 31.89
C GLN A 24 -3.97 11.76 32.22
N GLN A 25 -4.97 12.33 32.91
CA GLN A 25 -6.26 11.66 33.19
C GLN A 25 -7.10 11.51 31.92
N GLY A 26 -7.13 12.49 31.03
CA GLY A 26 -7.77 12.41 29.72
C GLY A 26 -7.08 11.37 28.82
N MET A 27 -5.76 11.26 28.84
CA MET A 27 -5.01 10.20 28.19
C MET A 27 -5.33 8.82 28.76
N LEU A 28 -5.48 8.68 30.08
CA LEU A 28 -5.85 7.43 30.73
C LEU A 28 -7.28 7.00 30.38
N LEU A 29 -8.24 7.95 30.34
CA LEU A 29 -9.63 7.66 29.98
C LEU A 29 -9.80 7.27 28.51
N VAL A 30 -9.06 7.91 27.61
CA VAL A 30 -9.06 7.55 26.16
C VAL A 30 -8.28 6.25 25.93
N SER A 31 -7.24 5.97 26.72
CA SER A 31 -6.48 4.72 26.62
C SER A 31 -7.27 3.50 27.09
N ASP A 32 -8.18 3.65 28.06
CA ASP A 32 -8.90 2.51 28.62
C ASP A 32 -10.05 2.03 27.74
N VAL A 33 -10.71 2.91 26.99
CA VAL A 33 -11.85 2.54 26.15
C VAL A 33 -11.42 1.86 24.82
N SER A 34 -10.30 2.25 24.23
CA SER A 34 -9.74 1.59 23.04
C SER A 34 -8.91 0.34 23.37
N ASN A 35 -8.76 0.00 24.66
CA ASN A 35 -7.71 -0.92 25.08
C ASN A 35 -7.99 -2.39 24.74
N VAL A 36 -9.24 -2.88 24.86
CA VAL A 36 -9.54 -4.32 24.65
C VAL A 36 -9.43 -4.70 23.18
N LEU A 37 -10.03 -3.96 22.25
CA LEU A 37 -9.91 -4.25 20.82
C LEU A 37 -8.47 -4.11 20.34
N SER A 38 -7.77 -3.07 20.80
CA SER A 38 -6.37 -2.84 20.42
C SER A 38 -5.45 -3.95 20.94
N ILE A 39 -5.70 -4.48 22.15
CA ILE A 39 -4.96 -5.62 22.69
C ILE A 39 -5.21 -6.85 21.82
N LEU A 40 -6.50 -7.16 21.52
CA LEU A 40 -6.85 -8.29 20.68
C LEU A 40 -6.17 -8.22 19.30
N PHE A 41 -6.26 -7.06 18.63
CA PHE A 41 -5.64 -6.89 17.32
C PHE A 41 -4.11 -6.98 17.38
N LYS A 42 -3.47 -6.45 18.44
CA LYS A 42 -2.02 -6.64 18.65
C LYS A 42 -1.65 -8.10 18.82
N GLU A 43 -2.38 -8.82 19.69
CA GLU A 43 -2.14 -10.26 19.89
C GLU A 43 -2.34 -11.07 18.59
N MET A 44 -3.30 -10.68 17.73
CA MET A 44 -3.48 -11.30 16.42
C MET A 44 -2.30 -10.99 15.48
N ILE A 45 -1.79 -9.76 15.49
CA ILE A 45 -0.59 -9.38 14.73
C ILE A 45 0.60 -10.22 15.17
N ASP A 46 0.74 -10.44 16.47
CA ASP A 46 1.81 -11.25 17.07
C ASP A 46 1.61 -12.76 16.87
N GLY A 47 0.53 -13.17 16.20
CA GLY A 47 0.28 -14.55 15.78
C GLY A 47 -0.66 -15.35 16.67
N LYS A 48 -1.26 -14.74 17.69
CA LYS A 48 -2.30 -15.40 18.50
C LYS A 48 -3.58 -15.55 17.68
N SER A 49 -4.14 -16.75 17.70
CA SER A 49 -5.37 -17.07 16.99
C SER A 49 -6.58 -17.02 17.94
N TYR A 50 -7.69 -16.53 17.41
CA TYR A 50 -8.96 -16.42 18.10
C TYR A 50 -10.07 -17.10 17.29
N THR A 51 -11.03 -17.69 17.98
CA THR A 51 -12.28 -18.16 17.34
C THR A 51 -13.31 -17.03 17.29
N LYS A 52 -14.29 -17.13 16.39
CA LYS A 52 -15.41 -16.18 16.32
C LYS A 52 -16.08 -15.96 17.68
N ASN A 53 -16.31 -17.03 18.43
CA ASN A 53 -16.94 -16.95 19.75
C ASN A 53 -16.11 -16.18 20.80
N GLN A 54 -14.79 -16.28 20.74
CA GLN A 54 -13.89 -15.54 21.62
C GLN A 54 -13.87 -14.04 21.30
N LEU A 55 -14.07 -13.66 20.04
CA LEU A 55 -14.13 -12.26 19.60
C LEU A 55 -15.50 -11.62 19.81
N ALA A 56 -16.59 -12.39 19.74
CA ALA A 56 -17.96 -11.86 19.77
C ALA A 56 -18.25 -11.00 21.02
N LYS A 57 -17.87 -11.48 22.21
CA LYS A 57 -18.11 -10.75 23.47
C LYS A 57 -17.29 -9.46 23.58
N PRO A 58 -15.97 -9.43 23.37
CA PRO A 58 -15.21 -8.18 23.33
C PRO A 58 -15.72 -7.19 22.29
N PHE A 59 -16.07 -7.64 21.09
CA PHE A 59 -16.59 -6.80 20.01
C PHE A 59 -17.91 -6.13 20.38
N SER A 60 -18.81 -6.86 21.03
CA SER A 60 -20.13 -6.33 21.44
C SER A 60 -20.04 -5.13 22.40
N TYR A 61 -18.99 -5.03 23.21
CA TYR A 61 -18.75 -3.86 24.08
C TYR A 61 -18.54 -2.56 23.30
N TYR A 62 -18.05 -2.68 22.06
CA TYR A 62 -17.81 -1.56 21.15
C TYR A 62 -18.89 -1.44 20.07
N LYS A 63 -20.00 -2.20 20.22
CA LYS A 63 -21.08 -2.32 19.23
C LYS A 63 -20.62 -2.90 17.90
N TRP A 64 -19.48 -3.56 17.85
CA TRP A 64 -18.98 -4.26 16.68
C TRP A 64 -19.57 -5.67 16.62
N HIS A 65 -19.83 -6.14 15.41
CA HIS A 65 -20.24 -7.52 15.13
C HIS A 65 -19.11 -8.26 14.43
N ILE A 66 -19.05 -9.58 14.66
CA ILE A 66 -17.98 -10.42 14.09
C ILE A 66 -18.04 -10.51 12.56
N ASP A 67 -19.18 -10.21 11.97
CA ASP A 67 -19.41 -10.23 10.53
C ASP A 67 -19.44 -8.80 9.93
N ASP A 68 -19.08 -7.77 10.70
CA ASP A 68 -18.92 -6.40 10.17
C ASP A 68 -17.87 -6.38 9.10
N MET A 69 -18.08 -5.52 8.10
CA MET A 69 -17.05 -5.22 7.10
C MET A 69 -16.02 -4.28 7.69
N PHE A 70 -14.75 -4.55 7.46
CA PHE A 70 -13.66 -3.72 7.93
C PHE A 70 -12.55 -3.53 6.90
N GLN A 71 -11.70 -2.56 7.14
CA GLN A 71 -10.46 -2.33 6.40
C GLN A 71 -9.33 -1.96 7.36
N CYS A 72 -8.16 -2.53 7.17
CA CYS A 72 -6.97 -2.21 7.95
C CYS A 72 -6.13 -1.18 7.23
N ILE A 73 -5.70 -0.15 7.95
CA ILE A 73 -4.81 0.90 7.46
C ILE A 73 -3.64 0.99 8.42
N THR A 74 -2.43 0.94 7.90
CA THR A 74 -1.22 1.15 8.70
C THR A 74 -0.51 2.42 8.23
N ILE A 75 -0.34 3.37 9.12
CA ILE A 75 0.43 4.60 8.90
C ILE A 75 1.83 4.39 9.43
N PHE A 76 2.83 4.63 8.60
CA PHE A 76 4.24 4.42 8.90
C PHE A 76 4.88 5.74 9.34
N CYS A 77 5.34 5.79 10.59
CA CYS A 77 6.07 6.92 11.13
C CYS A 77 7.57 6.73 10.92
N ARG A 78 8.28 7.82 10.61
CA ARG A 78 9.74 7.76 10.51
C ARG A 78 10.36 7.52 11.88
N LYS A 79 11.40 6.69 11.93
CA LYS A 79 12.19 6.51 13.15
C LYS A 79 12.99 7.80 13.41
N SER A 80 12.61 8.55 14.42
CA SER A 80 13.31 9.75 14.91
C SER A 80 13.22 9.79 16.43
N ASP A 81 14.01 10.61 17.09
CA ASP A 81 14.05 10.70 18.56
C ASP A 81 12.68 11.04 19.17
N ASN A 82 11.81 11.72 18.44
CA ASN A 82 10.46 12.08 18.87
C ASN A 82 9.35 11.23 18.20
N ALA A 83 9.70 10.17 17.48
CA ALA A 83 8.73 9.38 16.69
C ALA A 83 7.63 8.77 17.56
N ILE A 84 7.96 8.32 18.76
CA ILE A 84 7.00 7.71 19.69
C ILE A 84 5.96 8.74 20.15
N HIS A 85 6.41 9.95 20.55
CA HIS A 85 5.48 11.02 20.96
C HIS A 85 4.61 11.48 19.80
N THR A 86 5.18 11.63 18.62
CA THR A 86 4.45 11.98 17.39
C THR A 86 3.39 10.91 17.07
N ALA A 87 3.77 9.64 17.07
CA ALA A 87 2.85 8.53 16.82
C ALA A 87 1.73 8.46 17.85
N THR A 88 2.03 8.69 19.15
CA THR A 88 1.02 8.73 20.21
C THR A 88 0.02 9.86 19.99
N ASN A 89 0.49 11.08 19.74
CA ASN A 89 -0.40 12.23 19.46
C ASN A 89 -1.26 12.02 18.22
N LEU A 90 -0.69 11.43 17.16
CA LEU A 90 -1.43 11.10 15.94
C LEU A 90 -2.47 10.01 16.19
N THR A 91 -2.16 9.00 17.00
CA THR A 91 -3.11 7.95 17.39
C THR A 91 -4.32 8.55 18.10
N HIS A 92 -4.10 9.46 19.08
CA HIS A 92 -5.22 10.13 19.78
C HIS A 92 -6.06 10.99 18.82
N ARG A 93 -5.42 11.75 17.94
CA ARG A 93 -6.15 12.56 16.94
C ARG A 93 -7.01 11.69 16.04
N LEU A 94 -6.47 10.60 15.50
CA LEU A 94 -7.20 9.67 14.65
C LEU A 94 -8.35 8.97 15.41
N ALA A 95 -8.13 8.55 16.65
CA ALA A 95 -9.17 7.96 17.49
C ALA A 95 -10.35 8.92 17.74
N ASN A 96 -10.05 10.21 17.97
CA ASN A 96 -11.10 11.22 18.13
C ASN A 96 -11.86 11.52 16.82
N MET A 97 -11.20 11.39 15.69
CA MET A 97 -11.80 11.66 14.38
C MET A 97 -12.65 10.47 13.88
N PHE A 98 -12.29 9.27 14.27
CA PHE A 98 -12.95 8.02 13.85
C PHE A 98 -13.39 7.20 15.07
N PRO A 99 -14.42 7.67 15.80
CA PRO A 99 -14.83 7.06 17.08
C PRO A 99 -15.41 5.64 16.95
N ASN A 100 -15.89 5.26 15.76
CA ASN A 100 -16.36 3.91 15.46
C ASN A 100 -15.26 2.95 15.00
N SER A 101 -14.02 3.43 14.95
CA SER A 101 -12.86 2.65 14.50
C SER A 101 -11.95 2.32 15.68
N CYS A 102 -11.14 1.27 15.54
CA CYS A 102 -10.10 0.95 16.51
C CYS A 102 -8.75 1.52 16.03
N VAL A 103 -8.21 2.48 16.76
CA VAL A 103 -6.92 3.11 16.46
C VAL A 103 -5.93 2.77 17.57
N PHE A 104 -4.78 2.23 17.23
CA PHE A 104 -3.74 1.91 18.19
C PHE A 104 -2.34 2.02 17.59
N ARG A 105 -1.36 2.15 18.45
CA ARG A 105 0.04 2.18 18.08
C ARG A 105 0.67 0.78 18.21
N ASN A 106 1.46 0.41 17.23
CA ASN A 106 2.37 -0.72 17.29
C ASN A 106 3.77 -0.25 16.88
N GLU A 107 4.68 -0.12 17.83
CA GLU A 107 6.01 0.48 17.67
C GLU A 107 5.94 1.88 17.00
N TYR A 108 6.49 2.02 15.79
CA TYR A 108 6.51 3.24 14.98
C TYR A 108 5.36 3.29 13.95
N GLN A 109 4.37 2.42 14.11
CA GLN A 109 3.22 2.35 13.23
C GLN A 109 1.96 2.71 13.99
N ILE A 110 1.03 3.38 13.30
CA ILE A 110 -0.32 3.60 13.78
C ILE A 110 -1.24 2.73 12.95
N ILE A 111 -1.98 1.88 13.61
CA ILE A 111 -2.91 0.95 12.98
C ILE A 111 -4.32 1.46 13.22
N LEU A 112 -5.06 1.63 12.14
CA LEU A 112 -6.47 1.99 12.12
C LEU A 112 -7.25 0.82 11.54
N VAL A 113 -8.11 0.22 12.36
CA VAL A 113 -9.09 -0.78 11.91
C VAL A 113 -10.42 -0.06 11.76
N LEU A 114 -10.76 0.26 10.51
CA LEU A 114 -11.96 0.98 10.13
C LEU A 114 -13.12 -0.01 10.05
N ASN A 115 -14.15 0.16 10.87
CA ASN A 115 -15.39 -0.61 10.76
C ASN A 115 -16.30 0.05 9.71
N LEU A 116 -16.32 -0.50 8.51
CA LEU A 116 -17.06 0.05 7.37
C LEU A 116 -18.57 -0.11 7.52
N THR A 117 -19.04 -1.05 8.35
CA THR A 117 -20.46 -1.24 8.62
C THR A 117 -21.03 -0.14 9.51
N GLN A 118 -20.22 0.41 10.41
CA GLN A 118 -20.64 1.42 11.39
C GLN A 118 -20.19 2.84 11.03
N GLU A 119 -19.29 2.97 10.07
CA GLU A 119 -18.79 4.26 9.65
C GLU A 119 -19.82 4.97 8.77
N ASN A 120 -20.18 6.21 9.14
CA ASN A 120 -21.15 7.00 8.42
C ASN A 120 -20.54 7.86 7.31
N MET A 121 -19.22 7.90 7.22
CA MET A 121 -18.51 8.68 6.20
C MET A 121 -18.36 7.85 4.93
N ALA A 122 -18.67 8.46 3.77
CA ALA A 122 -18.37 7.83 2.49
C ALA A 122 -16.87 7.54 2.37
N THR A 123 -16.52 6.32 1.95
CA THR A 123 -15.14 5.81 1.88
C THR A 123 -14.21 6.76 1.12
N ASP A 124 -14.68 7.34 0.01
CA ASP A 124 -13.88 8.28 -0.79
C ASP A 124 -13.52 9.56 -0.03
N ARG A 125 -14.46 10.11 0.76
CA ARG A 125 -14.20 11.27 1.61
C ARG A 125 -13.21 10.96 2.73
N PHE A 126 -13.33 9.78 3.30
CA PHE A 126 -12.40 9.28 4.30
C PHE A 126 -10.97 9.24 3.74
N PHE A 127 -10.77 8.59 2.60
CA PHE A 127 -9.44 8.47 2.00
C PHE A 127 -8.89 9.81 1.47
N ALA A 128 -9.73 10.70 0.97
CA ALA A 128 -9.33 12.06 0.61
C ALA A 128 -8.77 12.81 1.83
N TYR A 129 -9.49 12.74 2.96
CA TYR A 129 -9.08 13.39 4.21
C TYR A 129 -7.78 12.77 4.78
N ILE A 130 -7.69 11.45 4.87
CA ILE A 130 -6.48 10.75 5.32
C ILE A 130 -5.30 11.07 4.39
N GLY A 131 -5.52 11.11 3.07
CA GLY A 131 -4.49 11.43 2.09
C GLY A 131 -3.88 12.82 2.30
N GLU A 132 -4.73 13.83 2.57
CA GLU A 132 -4.27 15.18 2.89
C GLU A 132 -3.49 15.21 4.22
N PHE A 133 -4.01 14.57 5.25
CA PHE A 133 -3.36 14.44 6.55
C PHE A 133 -1.96 13.80 6.42
N LEU A 134 -1.83 12.74 5.63
CA LEU A 134 -0.56 12.04 5.40
C LEU A 134 0.43 12.93 4.62
N ARG A 135 -0.04 13.66 3.60
CA ARG A 135 0.82 14.59 2.84
C ARG A 135 1.38 15.69 3.73
N LEU A 136 0.53 16.32 4.55
CA LEU A 136 0.95 17.37 5.49
C LEU A 136 1.96 16.85 6.53
N GLY A 137 1.80 15.61 6.99
CA GLY A 137 2.71 14.96 7.94
C GLY A 137 3.94 14.33 7.29
N ASN A 138 4.04 14.32 5.97
CA ASN A 138 5.05 13.56 5.22
C ASN A 138 5.10 12.08 5.66
N LEU A 139 3.90 11.51 5.85
CA LEU A 139 3.67 10.14 6.26
C LEU A 139 3.20 9.30 5.07
N LYS A 140 3.33 7.99 5.18
CA LYS A 140 2.88 7.02 4.21
C LYS A 140 1.94 6.02 4.88
N ALA A 141 0.99 5.49 4.13
CA ALA A 141 0.10 4.46 4.62
C ALA A 141 -0.06 3.32 3.63
N GLY A 142 -0.16 2.10 4.15
CA GLY A 142 -0.62 0.93 3.43
C GLY A 142 -2.06 0.62 3.81
N VAL A 143 -2.86 0.20 2.85
CA VAL A 143 -4.29 -0.10 3.01
C VAL A 143 -4.55 -1.53 2.56
N SER A 144 -5.23 -2.32 3.40
CA SER A 144 -5.62 -3.70 3.06
C SER A 144 -6.80 -3.74 2.09
N MET A 145 -7.10 -4.92 1.57
CA MET A 145 -8.43 -5.20 1.03
C MET A 145 -9.50 -5.08 2.13
N GLN A 146 -10.74 -4.85 1.73
CA GLN A 146 -11.87 -4.95 2.64
C GLN A 146 -12.12 -6.41 3.01
N GLY A 147 -12.60 -6.66 4.22
CA GLY A 147 -12.85 -7.99 4.72
C GLY A 147 -13.98 -8.07 5.73
N HIS A 148 -14.46 -9.31 5.95
CA HIS A 148 -15.46 -9.66 6.97
C HIS A 148 -14.92 -10.66 7.99
N ASP A 149 -13.65 -11.07 7.85
CA ASP A 149 -13.08 -12.15 8.64
C ASP A 149 -12.05 -11.61 9.63
N PHE A 150 -12.54 -11.14 10.77
CA PHE A 150 -11.68 -10.66 11.85
C PHE A 150 -10.79 -11.76 12.45
N VAL A 151 -11.16 -13.04 12.34
CA VAL A 151 -10.32 -14.14 12.82
C VAL A 151 -8.96 -14.15 12.11
N ASN A 152 -8.98 -13.77 10.85
CA ASN A 152 -7.81 -13.67 10.01
C ASN A 152 -7.23 -12.25 9.91
N PHE A 153 -7.51 -11.37 10.85
CA PHE A 153 -7.06 -9.96 10.86
C PHE A 153 -5.56 -9.78 10.58
N ARG A 154 -4.70 -10.67 11.10
CA ARG A 154 -3.25 -10.63 10.86
C ARG A 154 -2.87 -10.57 9.39
N TYR A 155 -3.66 -11.19 8.50
CA TYR A 155 -3.38 -11.19 7.06
C TYR A 155 -3.75 -9.85 6.43
N TYR A 156 -4.81 -9.18 6.89
CA TYR A 156 -5.15 -7.82 6.46
C TYR A 156 -4.09 -6.81 6.91
N TYR A 157 -3.60 -6.94 8.15
CA TYR A 157 -2.44 -6.18 8.58
C TYR A 157 -1.20 -6.45 7.70
N ARG A 158 -0.91 -7.72 7.37
CA ARG A 158 0.20 -8.07 6.46
C ARG A 158 0.03 -7.47 5.07
N GLN A 159 -1.19 -7.38 4.56
CA GLN A 159 -1.48 -6.69 3.30
C GLN A 159 -1.06 -5.22 3.35
N THR A 160 -1.28 -4.51 4.46
CA THR A 160 -0.86 -3.11 4.59
C THR A 160 0.66 -2.94 4.56
N GLN A 161 1.39 -3.90 5.14
CA GLN A 161 2.87 -3.90 5.12
C GLN A 161 3.37 -4.11 3.68
N ILE A 162 2.78 -5.08 2.98
CA ILE A 162 3.13 -5.39 1.58
C ILE A 162 2.82 -4.19 0.67
N ALA A 163 1.64 -3.60 0.82
CA ALA A 163 1.25 -2.43 0.03
C ALA A 163 2.25 -1.28 0.20
N HIS A 164 2.65 -0.99 1.43
CA HIS A 164 3.66 0.04 1.72
C HIS A 164 5.05 -0.34 1.16
N GLU A 165 5.51 -1.57 1.39
CA GLU A 165 6.85 -2.03 0.95
C GLU A 165 6.99 -1.98 -0.56
N VAL A 166 6.00 -2.52 -1.29
CA VAL A 166 6.01 -2.55 -2.75
C VAL A 166 5.72 -1.16 -3.32
N GLY A 167 4.67 -0.48 -2.83
CA GLY A 167 4.28 0.84 -3.30
C GLY A 167 5.37 1.88 -3.13
N LEU A 168 6.12 1.85 -2.02
CA LEU A 168 7.25 2.75 -1.78
C LEU A 168 8.39 2.54 -2.79
N SER A 169 8.56 1.32 -3.31
CA SER A 169 9.57 1.04 -4.34
C SER A 169 9.13 1.45 -5.75
N GLU A 170 7.82 1.56 -5.99
CA GLU A 170 7.24 1.89 -7.29
C GLU A 170 6.95 3.39 -7.44
N ASP A 171 6.33 3.99 -6.42
CA ASP A 171 5.95 5.40 -6.43
C ASP A 171 6.13 6.08 -5.07
N LEU A 172 7.22 6.85 -4.96
CA LEU A 172 7.54 7.59 -3.74
C LEU A 172 6.60 8.79 -3.46
N GLN A 173 5.83 9.25 -4.44
CA GLN A 173 5.01 10.46 -4.31
C GLN A 173 3.66 10.19 -3.66
N GLU A 174 3.10 8.99 -3.88
CA GLU A 174 1.80 8.65 -3.33
C GLU A 174 1.84 8.54 -1.80
N PRO A 175 0.87 9.11 -1.08
CA PRO A 175 0.77 9.01 0.37
C PRO A 175 0.11 7.70 0.83
N ILE A 176 -0.70 7.06 -0.03
CA ILE A 176 -1.50 5.87 0.28
C ILE A 176 -1.25 4.79 -0.77
N TYR A 177 -0.91 3.60 -0.29
CA TYR A 177 -0.68 2.41 -1.10
C TYR A 177 -1.77 1.38 -0.81
N TYR A 178 -2.60 1.08 -1.80
CA TYR A 178 -3.67 0.07 -1.70
C TYR A 178 -3.13 -1.30 -2.10
N PHE A 179 -3.31 -2.30 -1.24
CA PHE A 179 -2.79 -3.66 -1.47
C PHE A 179 -3.27 -4.26 -2.80
N GLU A 180 -4.52 -4.01 -3.20
CA GLU A 180 -5.08 -4.50 -4.48
C GLU A 180 -4.23 -4.07 -5.70
N ASN A 181 -3.62 -2.88 -5.66
CA ASN A 181 -2.76 -2.39 -6.73
C ASN A 181 -1.39 -3.09 -6.76
N TYR A 182 -0.96 -3.65 -5.62
CA TYR A 182 0.38 -4.21 -5.44
C TYR A 182 0.40 -5.72 -5.17
N ALA A 183 -0.77 -6.35 -5.00
CA ALA A 183 -0.90 -7.79 -4.69
C ALA A 183 -0.19 -8.65 -5.72
N PHE A 184 -0.33 -8.29 -6.98
CA PHE A 184 0.24 -9.01 -8.08
C PHE A 184 1.77 -8.84 -8.17
N HIS A 185 2.27 -7.63 -7.96
CA HIS A 185 3.71 -7.34 -7.88
C HIS A 185 4.37 -8.14 -6.73
N TYR A 186 3.70 -8.21 -5.59
CA TYR A 186 4.15 -9.02 -4.48
C TYR A 186 4.21 -10.51 -4.82
N PHE A 187 3.14 -11.04 -5.42
CA PHE A 187 3.10 -12.45 -5.84
C PHE A 187 4.28 -12.80 -6.76
N PHE A 188 4.53 -11.98 -7.78
CA PHE A 188 5.63 -12.20 -8.70
C PHE A 188 7.00 -12.09 -8.02
N ARG A 189 7.17 -11.09 -7.16
CA ARG A 189 8.41 -10.93 -6.38
C ARG A 189 8.69 -12.15 -5.51
N GLN A 190 7.66 -12.77 -4.91
CA GLN A 190 7.84 -14.02 -4.15
C GLN A 190 8.21 -15.19 -5.07
N ALA A 191 7.55 -15.33 -6.20
CA ALA A 191 7.88 -16.38 -7.18
C ALA A 191 9.31 -16.22 -7.72
N SER A 192 9.76 -14.99 -7.97
CA SER A 192 11.11 -14.66 -8.47
C SER A 192 12.23 -14.90 -7.45
N GLN A 193 11.91 -15.15 -6.18
CA GLN A 193 12.89 -15.58 -5.18
C GLN A 193 13.29 -17.05 -5.35
N VAL A 194 12.45 -17.85 -6.00
CA VAL A 194 12.64 -19.30 -6.18
C VAL A 194 13.05 -19.62 -7.61
N LEU A 195 12.48 -18.95 -8.59
CA LEU A 195 12.71 -19.17 -10.01
C LEU A 195 13.29 -17.91 -10.66
N LEU A 196 14.12 -18.09 -11.68
CA LEU A 196 14.55 -16.97 -12.50
C LEU A 196 13.34 -16.35 -13.22
N PRO A 197 13.25 -15.01 -13.34
CA PRO A 197 12.14 -14.34 -14.01
C PRO A 197 11.84 -14.90 -15.41
N GLU A 198 12.88 -15.28 -16.14
CA GLU A 198 12.76 -15.88 -17.48
C GLU A 198 12.04 -17.24 -17.46
N MET A 199 12.14 -17.99 -16.36
CA MET A 199 11.44 -19.28 -16.18
C MET A 199 9.95 -19.08 -15.85
N LEU A 200 9.56 -17.88 -15.45
CA LEU A 200 8.18 -17.50 -15.18
C LEU A 200 7.49 -16.90 -16.40
N CYS A 201 8.25 -16.57 -17.46
CA CYS A 201 7.75 -15.94 -18.66
C CYS A 201 7.39 -16.97 -19.72
N ALA A 202 6.35 -16.67 -20.52
CA ALA A 202 6.04 -17.46 -21.70
C ALA A 202 7.22 -17.42 -22.70
N PRO A 203 7.65 -18.56 -23.26
CA PRO A 203 8.78 -18.60 -24.19
C PRO A 203 8.62 -17.67 -25.38
N GLN A 204 7.39 -17.45 -25.84
CA GLN A 204 7.06 -16.54 -26.93
C GLN A 204 7.40 -15.09 -26.59
N LEU A 205 7.15 -14.69 -25.34
CA LEU A 205 7.47 -13.34 -24.87
C LEU A 205 8.99 -13.12 -24.80
N LEU A 206 9.74 -14.12 -24.35
CA LEU A 206 11.21 -14.05 -24.36
C LEU A 206 11.76 -13.89 -25.78
N LYS A 207 11.21 -14.64 -26.76
CA LYS A 207 11.56 -14.47 -28.17
C LYS A 207 11.24 -13.06 -28.69
N LEU A 208 10.13 -12.47 -28.25
CA LEU A 208 9.75 -11.11 -28.63
C LEU A 208 10.72 -10.07 -28.07
N ILE A 209 11.13 -10.23 -26.81
CA ILE A 209 12.13 -9.36 -26.16
C ILE A 209 13.48 -9.46 -26.87
N GLU A 210 13.91 -10.66 -27.26
CA GLU A 210 15.12 -10.87 -28.04
C GLU A 210 15.01 -10.25 -29.43
N TYR A 211 13.84 -10.37 -30.09
CA TYR A 211 13.58 -9.75 -31.38
C TYR A 211 13.70 -8.23 -31.29
N ASP A 212 13.08 -7.60 -30.29
CA ASP A 212 13.17 -6.14 -30.08
C ASP A 212 14.62 -5.69 -29.89
N LYS A 213 15.39 -6.41 -29.09
CA LYS A 213 16.82 -6.11 -28.88
C LYS A 213 17.64 -6.21 -30.17
N LYS A 214 17.36 -7.22 -31.00
CA LYS A 214 18.12 -7.49 -32.23
C LYS A 214 17.78 -6.48 -33.33
N HIS A 215 16.55 -6.00 -33.37
CA HIS A 215 16.02 -5.19 -34.49
C HIS A 215 15.77 -3.73 -34.10
N ASP A 216 16.10 -3.34 -32.87
CA ASP A 216 15.83 -2.01 -32.30
C ASP A 216 14.36 -1.60 -32.47
N THR A 217 13.45 -2.53 -32.07
CA THR A 217 12.02 -2.36 -32.16
C THR A 217 11.38 -2.32 -30.76
N GLU A 218 10.11 -1.90 -30.66
CA GLU A 218 9.35 -1.78 -29.42
C GLU A 218 8.06 -2.59 -29.44
N PHE A 219 8.09 -3.78 -30.02
CA PHE A 219 6.92 -4.62 -30.12
C PHE A 219 6.43 -5.09 -28.75
N THR A 220 7.33 -5.40 -27.83
CA THR A 220 7.01 -5.78 -26.47
C THR A 220 6.26 -4.66 -25.75
N TYR A 221 6.72 -3.42 -25.87
CA TYR A 221 6.05 -2.25 -25.31
C TYR A 221 4.71 -1.99 -25.99
N THR A 222 4.63 -2.15 -27.30
CA THR A 222 3.39 -2.03 -28.08
C THR A 222 2.35 -3.06 -27.61
N LEU A 223 2.77 -4.31 -27.40
CA LEU A 223 1.90 -5.38 -26.89
C LEU A 223 1.38 -5.05 -25.49
N GLN A 224 2.24 -4.61 -24.59
CA GLN A 224 1.86 -4.21 -23.23
C GLN A 224 0.77 -3.12 -23.25
N ARG A 225 1.00 -2.03 -24.00
CA ARG A 225 0.04 -0.93 -24.09
C ARG A 225 -1.28 -1.36 -24.73
N TYR A 226 -1.21 -2.23 -25.73
CA TYR A 226 -2.39 -2.80 -26.38
C TYR A 226 -3.27 -3.62 -25.43
N LEU A 227 -2.66 -4.43 -24.58
CA LEU A 227 -3.38 -5.24 -23.60
C LEU A 227 -3.94 -4.37 -22.46
N ILE A 228 -3.17 -3.42 -21.92
CA ILE A 228 -3.64 -2.46 -20.90
C ILE A 228 -4.84 -1.65 -21.41
N ASN A 229 -4.84 -1.27 -22.68
CA ASN A 229 -5.95 -0.55 -23.32
C ASN A 229 -7.06 -1.49 -23.83
N GLU A 230 -7.23 -2.65 -23.18
CA GLU A 230 -8.29 -3.63 -23.51
C GLU A 230 -8.35 -3.97 -24.99
N ARG A 231 -7.19 -4.01 -25.64
CA ARG A 231 -7.01 -4.30 -27.09
C ARG A 231 -7.64 -3.24 -28.01
N ASN A 232 -7.80 -2.04 -27.50
CA ASN A 232 -8.33 -0.93 -28.28
C ASN A 232 -7.24 -0.29 -29.14
N ILE A 233 -7.21 -0.63 -30.44
CA ILE A 233 -6.23 -0.11 -31.41
C ILE A 233 -6.21 1.42 -31.46
N LYS A 234 -7.37 2.08 -31.35
CA LYS A 234 -7.46 3.54 -31.45
C LYS A 234 -6.84 4.23 -30.23
N ILE A 235 -7.17 3.76 -29.04
CA ILE A 235 -6.63 4.30 -27.78
C ILE A 235 -5.12 4.04 -27.75
N THR A 236 -4.69 2.82 -28.04
CA THR A 236 -3.26 2.47 -28.01
C THR A 236 -2.44 3.25 -29.04
N ALA A 237 -2.95 3.43 -30.27
CA ALA A 237 -2.28 4.24 -31.28
C ALA A 237 -2.11 5.70 -30.84
N SER A 238 -3.17 6.27 -30.23
CA SER A 238 -3.13 7.63 -29.68
C SER A 238 -2.09 7.77 -28.56
N GLU A 239 -2.06 6.80 -27.65
CA GLU A 239 -1.11 6.78 -26.53
C GLU A 239 0.35 6.63 -26.96
N LEU A 240 0.58 5.77 -27.97
CA LEU A 240 1.92 5.56 -28.54
C LEU A 240 2.33 6.66 -29.55
N HIS A 241 1.46 7.66 -29.76
CA HIS A 241 1.66 8.74 -30.73
C HIS A 241 1.98 8.23 -32.16
N ILE A 242 1.34 7.12 -32.58
CA ILE A 242 1.48 6.54 -33.92
C ILE A 242 0.16 6.55 -34.67
N HIS A 243 0.24 6.52 -36.02
CA HIS A 243 -0.96 6.41 -36.84
C HIS A 243 -1.62 5.03 -36.69
N ARG A 244 -2.95 4.97 -36.82
CA ARG A 244 -3.73 3.74 -36.73
C ARG A 244 -3.24 2.64 -37.70
N SER A 245 -2.81 2.99 -38.91
CA SER A 245 -2.26 2.02 -39.89
C SER A 245 -0.95 1.40 -39.38
N THR A 246 -0.09 2.17 -38.71
CA THR A 246 1.14 1.70 -38.10
C THR A 246 0.82 0.76 -36.93
N MET A 247 -0.21 1.08 -36.13
CA MET A 247 -0.66 0.20 -35.06
C MET A 247 -1.19 -1.12 -35.59
N ASN A 248 -2.02 -1.10 -36.65
CA ASN A 248 -2.50 -2.31 -37.29
C ASN A 248 -1.34 -3.18 -37.80
N TYR A 249 -0.35 -2.58 -38.47
CA TYR A 249 0.87 -3.27 -38.87
C TYR A 249 1.59 -3.91 -37.71
N ARG A 250 1.79 -3.16 -36.60
CA ARG A 250 2.45 -3.67 -35.41
C ARG A 250 1.69 -4.86 -34.82
N ILE A 251 0.36 -4.81 -34.74
CA ILE A 251 -0.47 -5.92 -34.23
C ILE A 251 -0.38 -7.16 -35.14
N SER A 252 -0.44 -6.98 -36.47
CA SER A 252 -0.26 -8.10 -37.41
C SER A 252 1.12 -8.75 -37.22
N ARG A 253 2.15 -7.93 -37.07
CA ARG A 253 3.51 -8.43 -36.88
C ARG A 253 3.67 -9.13 -35.51
N LEU A 254 3.02 -8.64 -34.46
CA LEU A 254 2.98 -9.29 -33.15
C LEU A 254 2.31 -10.67 -33.22
N LYS A 255 1.18 -10.79 -33.91
CA LYS A 255 0.50 -12.10 -34.13
C LYS A 255 1.42 -13.10 -34.81
N GLU A 256 2.18 -12.66 -35.82
CA GLU A 256 3.16 -13.51 -36.52
C GLU A 256 4.32 -13.94 -35.64
N LEU A 257 4.93 -12.99 -34.89
CA LEU A 257 6.10 -13.25 -34.03
C LEU A 257 5.78 -14.14 -32.83
N LEU A 258 4.58 -13.99 -32.28
CA LEU A 258 4.16 -14.74 -31.10
C LEU A 258 3.50 -16.08 -31.45
N GLU A 259 3.09 -16.26 -32.70
CA GLU A 259 2.33 -17.44 -33.15
C GLU A 259 1.06 -17.67 -32.31
N ILE A 260 0.44 -16.61 -31.80
CA ILE A 260 -0.77 -16.66 -30.97
C ILE A 260 -1.85 -15.74 -31.53
N ASP A 261 -3.10 -16.16 -31.36
CA ASP A 261 -4.23 -15.28 -31.63
C ASP A 261 -4.46 -14.37 -30.40
N LEU A 262 -4.12 -13.08 -30.56
CA LEU A 262 -4.31 -12.07 -29.51
C LEU A 262 -5.80 -11.77 -29.22
N GLU A 263 -6.73 -12.34 -29.96
CA GLU A 263 -8.18 -12.23 -29.74
C GLU A 263 -8.71 -13.36 -28.84
N PHE A 264 -7.99 -14.47 -28.72
CA PHE A 264 -8.38 -15.59 -27.88
C PHE A 264 -7.99 -15.36 -26.41
N ARG A 265 -8.98 -15.38 -25.52
CA ARG A 265 -8.83 -15.02 -24.10
C ARG A 265 -7.84 -15.92 -23.32
N GLU A 266 -7.79 -17.21 -23.63
CA GLU A 266 -6.91 -18.16 -22.94
C GLU A 266 -5.42 -17.98 -23.28
N SER A 267 -5.11 -17.62 -24.52
CA SER A 267 -3.74 -17.32 -24.97
C SER A 267 -3.23 -16.00 -24.40
N VAL A 268 -4.15 -15.10 -24.08
CA VAL A 268 -3.89 -13.73 -23.63
C VAL A 268 -3.74 -13.66 -22.12
N VAL A 269 -4.48 -14.47 -21.34
CA VAL A 269 -4.34 -14.52 -19.88
C VAL A 269 -2.91 -14.85 -19.47
N SER A 270 -2.24 -15.75 -20.19
CA SER A 270 -0.81 -16.00 -19.95
C SER A 270 0.04 -14.79 -20.32
N ALA A 271 -0.26 -14.09 -21.42
CA ALA A 271 0.48 -12.93 -21.87
C ALA A 271 0.18 -11.69 -21.00
N GLU A 272 -1.08 -11.45 -20.64
CA GLU A 272 -1.48 -10.37 -19.72
C GLU A 272 -0.87 -10.56 -18.33
N PHE A 273 -0.92 -11.77 -17.81
CA PHE A 273 -0.33 -12.13 -16.53
C PHE A 273 1.18 -11.85 -16.52
N PHE A 274 1.89 -12.21 -17.58
CA PHE A 274 3.34 -12.05 -17.67
C PHE A 274 3.78 -10.66 -18.13
N LEU A 275 2.99 -9.95 -18.92
CA LEU A 275 3.31 -8.61 -19.37
C LEU A 275 3.07 -7.55 -18.30
N TYR A 276 2.02 -7.69 -17.50
CA TYR A 276 1.75 -6.74 -16.42
C TYR A 276 2.84 -6.77 -15.33
N VAL A 277 3.47 -7.91 -15.11
CA VAL A 277 4.40 -8.15 -14.00
C VAL A 277 5.84 -8.32 -14.45
N GLY A 278 6.06 -9.10 -15.50
CA GLY A 278 7.41 -9.38 -16.01
C GLY A 278 8.05 -8.16 -16.66
N PHE A 279 7.23 -7.35 -17.33
CA PHE A 279 7.76 -6.30 -18.19
C PHE A 279 8.42 -5.16 -17.42
N GLN A 280 7.79 -4.65 -16.37
CA GLN A 280 8.37 -3.53 -15.59
C GLN A 280 9.73 -3.92 -15.00
N ARG A 281 9.85 -5.15 -14.51
CA ARG A 281 11.05 -5.62 -13.84
C ARG A 281 12.07 -6.24 -14.79
N ILE A 282 11.64 -7.06 -15.74
CA ILE A 282 12.54 -7.64 -16.76
C ILE A 282 13.14 -6.52 -17.61
N VAL A 283 12.38 -5.51 -18.00
CA VAL A 283 12.90 -4.35 -18.73
C VAL A 283 13.79 -3.48 -17.85
N SER A 284 13.47 -3.29 -16.57
CA SER A 284 14.36 -2.55 -15.66
C SER A 284 15.63 -3.35 -15.37
N GLU A 285 15.56 -4.63 -15.08
CA GLU A 285 16.75 -5.47 -14.83
C GLU A 285 17.58 -5.70 -16.10
N LEU A 286 16.95 -5.83 -17.27
CA LEU A 286 17.66 -5.88 -18.55
C LEU A 286 18.24 -4.53 -18.95
N LYS A 287 17.64 -3.40 -18.60
CA LYS A 287 18.28 -2.08 -18.72
C LYS A 287 19.47 -1.92 -17.77
N PHE A 288 19.36 -2.41 -16.53
CA PHE A 288 20.48 -2.44 -15.58
C PHE A 288 21.59 -3.41 -15.96
N SER A 289 21.29 -4.52 -16.62
CA SER A 289 22.29 -5.45 -17.16
C SER A 289 23.05 -4.88 -18.38
N CYS A 290 22.42 -3.95 -19.13
CA CYS A 290 23.06 -3.23 -20.25
C CYS A 290 23.87 -2.00 -19.84
N MET A 291 23.68 -1.47 -18.63
CA MET A 291 24.59 -0.49 -18.06
C MET A 291 25.89 -1.22 -17.69
N SER A 292 26.87 -1.05 -18.55
CA SER A 292 28.14 -1.77 -18.56
C SER A 292 28.85 -1.72 -17.20
N VAL A 293 29.64 -2.77 -16.94
CA VAL A 293 30.60 -2.93 -15.84
C VAL A 293 31.48 -1.69 -15.58
N LYS A 294 31.48 -0.68 -16.47
CA LYS A 294 32.23 0.56 -16.32
C LYS A 294 31.59 1.58 -15.37
N ASP A 295 30.26 1.56 -15.17
CA ASP A 295 29.57 2.54 -14.31
C ASP A 295 29.46 2.09 -12.85
N ARG A 296 29.64 0.79 -12.55
CA ARG A 296 29.62 0.28 -11.16
C ARG A 296 30.82 0.70 -10.29
N LYS A 297 31.83 1.32 -10.88
CA LYS A 297 33.00 1.79 -10.12
C LYS A 297 32.90 3.24 -9.66
N ARG A 298 31.85 3.98 -10.03
CA ARG A 298 31.70 5.39 -9.62
C ARG A 298 30.83 5.57 -8.36
N ASP A 299 29.94 4.66 -8.03
CA ASP A 299 29.00 4.82 -6.89
C ASP A 299 29.43 4.11 -5.60
N LEU A 300 30.66 3.60 -5.54
CA LEU A 300 31.22 2.95 -4.34
C LEU A 300 32.16 3.87 -3.52
N TYR A 301 32.24 5.16 -3.89
CA TYR A 301 33.00 6.18 -3.15
C TYR A 301 32.25 7.52 -3.18
N ILE A 302 31.14 7.62 -2.48
CA ILE A 302 30.65 8.85 -1.83
C ILE A 302 29.84 8.44 -0.60
#